data_9e656a2f25c77d1d565841583c2f5384
#
_entry.id   9e656a2f25c77d1d565841583c2f5384
#
_cell.length_a   1.000
_cell.length_b   1.000
_cell.length_c   1.000
_cell.angle_alpha   90.00
_cell.angle_beta   90.00
_cell.angle_gamma   90.00
#
_symmetry.space_group_name_H-M   'P 1'
#
loop_
_entity.id
_entity.type
_entity.pdbx_description
1 polymer ?
#
loop_
_entity_poly.entity_id
_entity_poly.type
_entity_poly.pdbx_seq_one_letter_code
_entity_poly.pdbx_strand_id
1 'polypeptide(L)'
;FLFALALGGTAALAWGGQAIDDKRADHLFRPTPRELLREMSTDRPDKTESPFTVDAGHFQVEMDLAAYSRDRHTPERDGTKIESWSFGATNLKFGLRHNVDFQIVLEPFSSVEVRGPDGTRTRHNGFGDLTLRTKINLWGNDGGATALAVMPFIKLPTNQDDLGNHAVEGGLIVPFAVNLADRWGLGLMTEVDLIEDADGSGHHLEWVNTITVGYDLTDRWGMYVEFASTVSAEPHTPWIGTLDIGFTYAITEDVQLDGGVNLGLTRAADDVNPFVGLSWRF
;
A
#
# COMPACT_ATOMS: atom_id res chain seq x y z
N PHE A 1 -25.04 -28.44 -32.33
CA PHE A 1 -25.02 -29.92 -32.35
C PHE A 1 -24.19 -30.40 -31.17
N LEU A 2 -24.86 -30.67 -30.05
CA LEU A 2 -25.21 -31.97 -29.46
C LEU A 2 -24.00 -32.74 -28.94
N PHE A 3 -23.89 -32.70 -27.59
CA PHE A 3 -24.10 -33.79 -26.63
C PHE A 3 -23.15 -34.98 -26.67
N ALA A 4 -22.47 -35.20 -25.57
CA ALA A 4 -22.43 -36.53 -24.96
C ALA A 4 -22.20 -36.43 -23.45
N LEU A 5 -23.25 -36.71 -22.68
CA LEU A 5 -23.17 -37.15 -21.30
C LEU A 5 -22.45 -38.50 -21.24
N ALA A 6 -21.54 -38.70 -20.31
CA ALA A 6 -21.15 -40.02 -19.83
C ALA A 6 -21.28 -40.02 -18.29
N LEU A 7 -22.35 -40.68 -17.86
CA LEU A 7 -22.58 -41.12 -16.48
C LEU A 7 -21.72 -42.35 -16.17
N GLY A 8 -21.20 -42.41 -14.96
CA GLY A 8 -20.96 -43.71 -14.34
C GLY A 8 -19.54 -43.94 -13.83
N GLY A 9 -19.29 -43.62 -12.58
CA GLY A 9 -18.14 -44.09 -11.80
C GLY A 9 -18.33 -43.68 -10.35
N THR A 10 -18.99 -44.54 -9.57
CA THR A 10 -19.03 -44.42 -8.10
C THR A 10 -17.63 -44.66 -7.54
N ALA A 11 -16.84 -43.61 -7.43
CA ALA A 11 -15.64 -43.62 -6.61
C ALA A 11 -16.06 -43.35 -5.17
N ALA A 12 -15.87 -44.35 -4.31
CA ALA A 12 -16.02 -44.20 -2.86
C ALA A 12 -15.21 -43.00 -2.38
N LEU A 13 -15.90 -42.00 -1.81
CA LEU A 13 -15.30 -40.91 -1.04
C LEU A 13 -14.60 -41.51 0.16
N ALA A 14 -13.30 -41.79 0.04
CA ALA A 14 -12.44 -41.88 1.18
C ALA A 14 -12.37 -40.47 1.79
N TRP A 15 -13.14 -40.24 2.83
CA TRP A 15 -12.96 -39.13 3.76
C TRP A 15 -11.67 -39.37 4.53
N GLY A 16 -10.53 -39.19 3.86
CA GLY A 16 -9.30 -38.80 4.51
C GLY A 16 -9.50 -37.35 4.89
N GLY A 17 -9.88 -37.09 6.15
CA GLY A 17 -9.81 -35.77 6.72
C GLY A 17 -8.34 -35.32 6.64
N GLN A 18 -7.96 -34.56 5.60
CA GLN A 18 -6.81 -33.68 5.71
C GLN A 18 -7.15 -32.79 6.90
N ALA A 19 -6.38 -32.92 7.98
CA ALA A 19 -6.37 -31.94 9.04
C ALA A 19 -6.14 -30.60 8.31
N ILE A 20 -7.10 -29.70 8.40
CA ILE A 20 -6.87 -28.30 8.01
C ILE A 20 -5.76 -27.89 8.95
N ASP A 21 -4.53 -27.75 8.41
CA ASP A 21 -3.39 -27.34 9.20
C ASP A 21 -3.74 -25.97 9.78
N ASP A 22 -4.04 -25.96 11.07
CA ASP A 22 -4.52 -24.77 11.77
C ASP A 22 -3.33 -23.83 12.01
N LYS A 23 -3.11 -22.90 11.05
CA LYS A 23 -2.08 -21.86 11.13
C LYS A 23 -2.18 -20.97 12.38
N ARG A 24 -3.28 -21.07 13.17
CA ARG A 24 -3.48 -20.27 14.40
C ARG A 24 -2.40 -20.49 15.45
N ALA A 25 -1.72 -21.65 15.39
CA ALA A 25 -0.61 -21.94 16.28
C ALA A 25 0.72 -21.36 15.79
N ASP A 26 0.79 -20.87 14.55
CA ASP A 26 2.01 -20.33 13.98
C ASP A 26 2.28 -18.90 14.47
N HIS A 27 3.54 -18.61 14.71
CA HIS A 27 4.02 -17.34 15.20
C HIS A 27 5.47 -17.12 14.78
N LEU A 28 6.04 -15.94 15.04
CA LEU A 28 7.40 -15.53 14.63
C LEU A 28 8.48 -16.59 14.88
N PHE A 29 8.42 -17.35 15.99
CA PHE A 29 9.41 -18.37 16.35
C PHE A 29 8.96 -19.80 15.98
N ARG A 30 7.80 -19.95 15.39
CA ARG A 30 7.24 -21.17 14.81
C ARG A 30 6.64 -20.79 13.46
N PRO A 31 7.48 -20.68 12.44
CA PRO A 31 7.06 -20.17 11.12
C PRO A 31 6.06 -21.10 10.46
N THR A 32 5.16 -20.52 9.67
CA THR A 32 4.28 -21.24 8.77
C THR A 32 5.14 -22.03 7.76
N PRO A 33 4.93 -23.35 7.59
CA PRO A 33 5.63 -24.13 6.58
C PRO A 33 5.50 -23.57 5.17
N ARG A 34 6.54 -23.66 4.32
CA ARG A 34 6.52 -23.06 2.98
C ARG A 34 5.38 -23.57 2.09
N GLU A 35 5.01 -24.83 2.22
CA GLU A 35 3.90 -25.45 1.49
C GLU A 35 2.52 -24.95 1.91
N LEU A 36 2.43 -24.24 3.03
CA LEU A 36 1.19 -23.64 3.53
C LEU A 36 1.17 -22.11 3.41
N LEU A 37 2.18 -21.51 2.80
CA LEU A 37 2.21 -20.06 2.59
C LEU A 37 1.03 -19.63 1.71
N ARG A 38 0.49 -18.46 2.03
CA ARG A 38 -0.47 -17.78 1.16
C ARG A 38 0.24 -17.30 -0.11
N GLU A 39 -0.52 -17.04 -1.12
CA GLU A 39 -0.04 -16.21 -2.23
C GLU A 39 0.51 -14.88 -1.68
N MET A 40 1.63 -14.41 -2.23
CA MET A 40 2.23 -13.16 -1.78
C MET A 40 1.28 -12.00 -2.09
N SER A 41 0.86 -11.29 -1.05
CA SER A 41 0.10 -10.04 -1.16
C SER A 41 0.97 -8.87 -0.76
N THR A 42 0.93 -7.82 -1.57
CA THR A 42 1.69 -6.59 -1.35
C THR A 42 0.75 -5.43 -1.01
N ASP A 43 1.26 -4.43 -0.30
CA ASP A 43 0.60 -3.14 -0.11
C ASP A 43 0.94 -2.17 -1.27
N ARG A 44 1.77 -2.60 -2.18
CA ARG A 44 2.16 -1.94 -3.43
C ARG A 44 1.44 -2.58 -4.61
N PRO A 45 1.32 -1.88 -5.78
CA PRO A 45 1.80 -0.53 -6.10
C PRO A 45 0.78 0.60 -5.88
N ASP A 46 -0.49 0.28 -5.61
CA ASP A 46 -1.56 1.25 -5.38
C ASP A 46 -1.47 1.86 -3.96
N LYS A 47 -2.26 2.90 -3.68
CA LYS A 47 -2.36 3.51 -2.35
C LYS A 47 -3.29 2.75 -1.43
N THR A 48 -4.14 1.90 -2.01
CA THR A 48 -5.03 1.02 -1.24
C THR A 48 -4.21 -0.08 -0.57
N GLU A 49 -4.06 -0.02 0.74
CA GLU A 49 -3.40 -1.07 1.51
C GLU A 49 -4.16 -2.40 1.39
N SER A 50 -3.42 -3.50 1.35
CA SER A 50 -3.96 -4.85 1.32
C SER A 50 -4.43 -5.29 2.73
N PRO A 51 -5.58 -5.97 2.89
CA PRO A 51 -5.99 -6.52 4.16
C PRO A 51 -5.25 -7.80 4.58
N PHE A 52 -4.41 -8.37 3.72
CA PHE A 52 -3.71 -9.61 3.97
C PHE A 52 -2.39 -9.36 4.70
N THR A 53 -2.06 -10.26 5.65
CA THR A 53 -0.83 -10.20 6.43
C THR A 53 0.24 -11.14 5.88
N VAL A 54 1.49 -10.85 6.14
CA VAL A 54 2.59 -11.79 5.90
C VAL A 54 2.42 -13.00 6.81
N ASP A 55 2.68 -14.21 6.28
CA ASP A 55 2.59 -15.45 7.08
C ASP A 55 3.55 -15.42 8.27
N ALA A 56 3.14 -16.06 9.36
CA ALA A 56 3.90 -16.09 10.60
C ALA A 56 5.33 -16.60 10.41
N GLY A 57 6.32 -15.85 10.95
CA GLY A 57 7.74 -16.18 10.86
C GLY A 57 8.39 -15.91 9.50
N HIS A 58 7.67 -15.32 8.55
CA HIS A 58 8.18 -14.86 7.26
C HIS A 58 8.35 -13.35 7.23
N PHE A 59 9.16 -12.90 6.28
CA PHE A 59 9.53 -11.50 6.09
C PHE A 59 9.20 -11.08 4.65
N GLN A 60 8.79 -9.84 4.48
CA GLN A 60 8.54 -9.27 3.15
C GLN A 60 9.13 -7.86 3.11
N VAL A 61 9.78 -7.54 2.02
CA VAL A 61 10.31 -6.21 1.72
C VAL A 61 9.54 -5.68 0.52
N GLU A 62 8.99 -4.50 0.65
CA GLU A 62 8.34 -3.78 -0.43
C GLU A 62 9.05 -2.43 -0.58
N MET A 63 9.56 -2.13 -1.75
CA MET A 63 10.45 -0.99 -1.94
C MET A 63 10.17 -0.23 -3.23
N ASP A 64 10.06 1.10 -3.13
CA ASP A 64 10.22 1.97 -4.28
C ASP A 64 11.69 1.98 -4.70
N LEU A 65 12.00 1.43 -5.85
CA LEU A 65 13.34 1.58 -6.43
C LEU A 65 13.59 3.03 -6.79
N ALA A 66 12.60 3.70 -7.37
CA ALA A 66 12.60 5.11 -7.66
C ALA A 66 11.16 5.62 -7.80
N ALA A 67 10.90 6.81 -7.28
CA ALA A 67 9.70 7.59 -7.54
C ALA A 67 10.08 9.03 -7.86
N TYR A 68 9.30 9.66 -8.73
CA TYR A 68 9.43 11.06 -9.07
C TYR A 68 8.07 11.73 -8.93
N SER A 69 8.00 12.93 -8.37
CA SER A 69 6.79 13.72 -8.42
C SER A 69 7.06 15.12 -8.95
N ARG A 70 6.03 15.68 -9.56
CA ARG A 70 6.07 17.03 -10.09
C ARG A 70 4.73 17.70 -9.90
N ASP A 71 4.79 18.91 -9.37
CA ASP A 71 3.69 19.85 -9.32
C ASP A 71 4.08 21.16 -10.03
N ARG A 72 3.18 21.68 -10.87
CA ARG A 72 3.38 22.93 -11.59
C ARG A 72 2.93 24.12 -10.74
N HIS A 73 3.21 25.30 -11.28
CA HIS A 73 2.62 26.52 -10.75
C HIS A 73 1.10 26.44 -10.79
N THR A 74 0.48 26.47 -9.62
CA THR A 74 -0.97 26.62 -9.49
C THR A 74 -1.27 27.85 -8.64
N PRO A 75 -2.43 28.51 -8.84
CA PRO A 75 -2.82 29.64 -8.01
C PRO A 75 -2.90 29.30 -6.52
N GLU A 76 -3.29 28.08 -6.18
CA GLU A 76 -3.40 27.59 -4.81
C GLU A 76 -2.04 27.45 -4.12
N ARG A 77 -0.95 27.31 -4.88
CA ARG A 77 0.42 27.19 -4.37
C ARG A 77 1.26 28.44 -4.67
N ASP A 78 0.64 29.59 -4.80
CA ASP A 78 1.28 30.88 -5.06
C ASP A 78 2.24 30.88 -6.26
N GLY A 79 2.00 29.99 -7.26
CA GLY A 79 2.86 29.79 -8.40
C GLY A 79 4.17 29.06 -8.11
N THR A 80 4.28 28.42 -6.97
CA THR A 80 5.43 27.58 -6.60
C THR A 80 5.41 26.27 -7.40
N LYS A 81 6.56 25.85 -7.89
CA LYS A 81 6.77 24.56 -8.54
C LYS A 81 7.59 23.67 -7.64
N ILE A 82 7.14 22.42 -7.47
CA ILE A 82 7.80 21.41 -6.65
C ILE A 82 8.17 20.22 -7.55
N GLU A 83 9.39 19.75 -7.44
CA GLU A 83 9.87 18.51 -8.05
C GLU A 83 10.54 17.67 -6.96
N SER A 84 10.16 16.40 -6.84
CA SER A 84 10.77 15.50 -5.88
C SER A 84 11.22 14.19 -6.50
N TRP A 85 12.26 13.63 -5.92
CA TRP A 85 12.77 12.29 -6.18
C TRP A 85 12.86 11.53 -4.86
N SER A 86 12.44 10.28 -4.88
CA SER A 86 12.60 9.33 -3.77
C SER A 86 13.26 8.05 -4.27
N PHE A 87 14.16 7.48 -3.47
CA PHE A 87 14.86 6.24 -3.80
C PHE A 87 14.89 5.33 -2.57
N GLY A 88 14.49 4.09 -2.76
CA GLY A 88 14.58 3.07 -1.74
C GLY A 88 13.55 3.20 -0.60
N ALA A 89 12.48 3.98 -0.77
CA ALA A 89 11.40 4.00 0.22
C ALA A 89 10.91 2.57 0.44
N THR A 90 10.98 2.07 1.67
CA THR A 90 10.90 0.64 1.97
C THR A 90 9.93 0.37 3.10
N ASN A 91 9.02 -0.58 2.90
CA ASN A 91 8.21 -1.19 3.94
C ASN A 91 8.76 -2.59 4.26
N LEU A 92 9.29 -2.75 5.47
CA LEU A 92 9.75 -4.03 6.02
C LEU A 92 8.62 -4.67 6.81
N LYS A 93 8.13 -5.83 6.39
CA LYS A 93 7.00 -6.53 6.99
C LYS A 93 7.44 -7.83 7.66
N PHE A 94 6.96 -8.07 8.86
CA PHE A 94 7.34 -9.18 9.74
C PHE A 94 6.07 -9.92 10.19
N GLY A 95 5.85 -11.14 9.70
CA GLY A 95 4.74 -11.99 10.11
C GLY A 95 4.88 -12.43 11.57
N LEU A 96 4.12 -11.83 12.47
CA LEU A 96 4.16 -12.13 13.90
C LEU A 96 3.29 -13.33 14.28
N ARG A 97 2.10 -13.42 13.68
CA ARG A 97 1.10 -14.47 13.84
C ARG A 97 0.40 -14.75 12.52
N HIS A 98 -0.42 -15.78 12.49
CA HIS A 98 -1.20 -16.14 11.29
C HIS A 98 -2.02 -14.99 10.69
N ASN A 99 -2.39 -13.98 11.50
CA ASN A 99 -3.22 -12.84 11.08
C ASN A 99 -2.70 -11.48 11.57
N VAL A 100 -1.44 -11.42 11.98
CA VAL A 100 -0.81 -10.18 12.47
C VAL A 100 0.57 -10.05 11.89
N ASP A 101 0.87 -8.94 11.24
CA ASP A 101 2.22 -8.53 10.91
C ASP A 101 2.56 -7.17 11.53
N PHE A 102 3.85 -6.92 11.69
CA PHE A 102 4.43 -5.65 12.09
C PHE A 102 5.23 -5.09 10.94
N GLN A 103 5.16 -3.78 10.75
CA GLN A 103 5.76 -3.13 9.59
C GLN A 103 6.60 -1.91 10.03
N ILE A 104 7.72 -1.73 9.35
CA ILE A 104 8.61 -0.57 9.51
C ILE A 104 8.75 0.09 8.14
N VAL A 105 8.22 1.30 8.01
CA VAL A 105 8.36 2.08 6.77
C VAL A 105 9.50 3.08 6.93
N LEU A 106 10.42 3.05 5.98
CA LEU A 106 11.63 3.86 5.94
C LEU A 106 11.67 4.63 4.61
N GLU A 107 12.09 5.88 4.67
CA GLU A 107 12.37 6.73 3.50
C GLU A 107 13.87 7.08 3.47
N PRO A 108 14.73 6.20 2.96
CA PRO A 108 16.19 6.35 3.10
C PRO A 108 16.76 7.57 2.39
N PHE A 109 16.15 7.97 1.27
CA PHE A 109 16.61 9.15 0.56
C PHE A 109 15.48 9.80 -0.25
N SER A 110 15.30 11.10 0.00
CA SER A 110 14.44 11.98 -0.78
C SER A 110 15.18 13.27 -1.15
N SER A 111 14.82 13.86 -2.28
CA SER A 111 15.31 15.14 -2.74
C SER A 111 14.15 15.96 -3.26
N VAL A 112 13.87 17.08 -2.62
CA VAL A 112 12.78 18.00 -2.98
C VAL A 112 13.36 19.33 -3.43
N GLU A 113 13.03 19.77 -4.64
CA GLU A 113 13.37 21.09 -5.18
C GLU A 113 12.12 21.95 -5.25
N VAL A 114 12.12 23.06 -4.54
CA VAL A 114 11.05 24.05 -4.54
C VAL A 114 11.52 25.28 -5.32
N ARG A 115 10.74 25.69 -6.33
CA ARG A 115 11.00 26.89 -7.14
C ARG A 115 9.89 27.91 -6.93
N GLY A 116 10.21 29.02 -6.30
CA GLY A 116 9.30 30.13 -6.12
C GLY A 116 8.98 30.88 -7.42
N PRO A 117 7.88 31.66 -7.44
CA PRO A 117 7.49 32.47 -8.60
C PRO A 117 8.50 33.57 -8.94
N ASP A 118 9.33 33.99 -7.98
CA ASP A 118 10.42 34.96 -8.13
C ASP A 118 11.72 34.34 -8.70
N GLY A 119 11.73 33.03 -8.96
CA GLY A 119 12.87 32.26 -9.44
C GLY A 119 13.82 31.79 -8.35
N THR A 120 13.48 31.97 -7.07
CA THR A 120 14.21 31.37 -5.95
C THR A 120 14.17 29.85 -6.06
N ARG A 121 15.21 29.18 -5.59
CA ARG A 121 15.31 27.72 -5.56
C ARG A 121 15.81 27.28 -4.20
N THR A 122 15.07 26.39 -3.58
CA THR A 122 15.48 25.70 -2.36
C THR A 122 15.50 24.21 -2.64
N ARG A 123 16.49 23.48 -2.12
CA ARG A 123 16.59 22.06 -2.27
C ARG A 123 16.82 21.43 -0.88
N HIS A 124 16.01 20.46 -0.57
CA HIS A 124 16.09 19.64 0.64
C HIS A 124 16.48 18.21 0.25
N ASN A 125 17.41 17.59 0.97
CA ASN A 125 17.86 16.22 0.69
C ASN A 125 18.14 15.49 2.00
N GLY A 126 17.76 14.25 2.08
CA GLY A 126 18.02 13.42 3.26
C GLY A 126 17.09 12.23 3.36
N PHE A 127 16.97 11.71 4.55
CA PHE A 127 15.99 10.68 4.87
C PHE A 127 14.70 11.32 5.44
N GLY A 128 13.59 10.62 5.22
CA GLY A 128 12.27 11.03 5.72
C GLY A 128 11.95 10.47 7.10
N ASP A 129 10.67 10.45 7.41
CA ASP A 129 10.18 9.96 8.70
C ASP A 129 10.14 8.44 8.78
N LEU A 130 10.24 7.93 10.02
CA LEU A 130 10.07 6.53 10.34
C LEU A 130 8.60 6.27 10.71
N THR A 131 7.94 5.33 10.02
CA THR A 131 6.60 4.89 10.39
C THR A 131 6.61 3.45 10.90
N LEU A 132 5.95 3.22 12.02
CA LEU A 132 5.72 1.89 12.59
C LEU A 132 4.25 1.56 12.46
N ARG A 133 3.92 0.38 11.88
CA ARG A 133 2.55 -0.05 11.64
C ARG A 133 2.34 -1.48 12.16
N THR A 134 1.12 -1.81 12.50
CA THR A 134 0.72 -3.19 12.82
C THR A 134 -0.55 -3.51 12.05
N LYS A 135 -0.49 -4.47 11.14
CA LYS A 135 -1.66 -4.97 10.42
C LYS A 135 -2.26 -6.15 11.16
N ILE A 136 -3.56 -6.09 11.40
CA ILE A 136 -4.34 -7.14 12.05
C ILE A 136 -5.47 -7.52 11.11
N ASN A 137 -5.36 -8.66 10.44
CA ASN A 137 -6.45 -9.18 9.63
C ASN A 137 -7.56 -9.71 10.54
N LEU A 138 -8.79 -9.25 10.30
CA LEU A 138 -9.97 -9.63 11.08
C LEU A 138 -10.68 -10.83 10.46
N TRP A 139 -10.68 -10.95 9.13
CA TRP A 139 -11.17 -12.11 8.39
C TRP A 139 -10.66 -12.12 6.94
N GLY A 140 -10.75 -13.28 6.31
CA GLY A 140 -10.45 -13.47 4.88
C GLY A 140 -8.97 -13.67 4.56
N ASN A 141 -8.08 -13.75 5.55
CA ASN A 141 -6.63 -13.87 5.34
C ASN A 141 -6.22 -15.13 4.57
N ASP A 142 -6.93 -16.23 4.79
CA ASP A 142 -6.67 -17.53 4.13
C ASP A 142 -7.67 -17.81 2.99
N GLY A 143 -8.30 -16.76 2.43
CA GLY A 143 -9.23 -16.83 1.32
C GLY A 143 -10.67 -16.44 1.70
N GLY A 144 -11.54 -16.46 0.70
CA GLY A 144 -12.94 -16.07 0.81
C GLY A 144 -13.31 -14.97 -0.19
N ALA A 145 -14.60 -14.58 -0.15
CA ALA A 145 -15.10 -13.53 -1.06
C ALA A 145 -14.67 -12.12 -0.62
N THR A 146 -14.37 -11.94 0.67
CA THR A 146 -13.97 -10.65 1.24
C THR A 146 -12.90 -10.83 2.30
N ALA A 147 -12.10 -9.78 2.52
CA ALA A 147 -11.13 -9.69 3.60
C ALA A 147 -11.14 -8.27 4.19
N LEU A 148 -10.89 -8.18 5.50
CA LEU A 148 -10.78 -6.91 6.23
C LEU A 148 -9.60 -6.94 7.19
N ALA A 149 -8.90 -5.82 7.29
CA ALA A 149 -7.90 -5.61 8.34
C ALA A 149 -8.06 -4.23 9.00
N VAL A 150 -7.34 -4.05 10.09
CA VAL A 150 -7.10 -2.76 10.73
C VAL A 150 -5.60 -2.57 10.91
N MET A 151 -5.11 -1.36 10.67
CA MET A 151 -3.68 -1.04 10.74
C MET A 151 -3.46 0.27 11.51
N PRO A 152 -3.37 0.23 12.85
CA PRO A 152 -2.88 1.38 13.60
C PRO A 152 -1.42 1.65 13.26
N PHE A 153 -1.06 2.92 13.18
CA PHE A 153 0.32 3.37 12.93
C PHE A 153 0.72 4.58 13.74
N ILE A 154 2.02 4.76 13.87
CA ILE A 154 2.66 5.95 14.42
C ILE A 154 3.81 6.36 13.50
N LYS A 155 3.91 7.64 13.17
CA LYS A 155 4.98 8.24 12.40
C LYS A 155 5.81 9.12 13.31
N LEU A 156 7.10 8.90 13.31
CA LEU A 156 8.08 9.57 14.18
C LEU A 156 8.85 10.61 13.37
N PRO A 157 9.02 11.84 13.88
CA PRO A 157 9.72 12.93 13.20
C PRO A 157 11.23 12.69 13.21
N THR A 158 11.70 11.77 12.39
CA THR A 158 13.12 11.40 12.31
C THR A 158 13.81 11.98 11.09
N ASN A 159 13.08 12.73 10.25
CA ASN A 159 13.53 13.26 8.98
C ASN A 159 14.75 14.21 9.11
N GLN A 160 15.36 14.46 7.96
CA GLN A 160 16.41 15.46 7.79
C GLN A 160 15.95 16.55 6.83
N ASP A 161 16.47 17.77 7.03
CA ASP A 161 16.36 18.88 6.08
C ASP A 161 14.90 19.23 5.71
N ASP A 162 13.99 19.16 6.70
CA ASP A 162 12.56 19.44 6.55
C ASP A 162 11.87 18.55 5.50
N LEU A 163 12.27 17.27 5.39
CA LEU A 163 11.66 16.28 4.48
C LEU A 163 10.46 15.55 5.10
N GLY A 164 10.02 15.94 6.27
CA GLY A 164 8.87 15.39 6.98
C GLY A 164 8.33 16.40 7.99
N ASN A 165 7.44 15.95 8.86
CA ASN A 165 6.84 16.78 9.90
C ASN A 165 7.72 16.84 11.16
N HIS A 166 7.41 17.77 12.08
CA HIS A 166 8.21 17.99 13.28
C HIS A 166 7.57 17.39 14.53
N ALA A 167 6.36 16.88 14.42
CA ALA A 167 5.62 16.23 15.49
C ALA A 167 5.43 14.73 15.25
N VAL A 168 5.05 14.02 16.32
CA VAL A 168 4.60 12.64 16.22
C VAL A 168 3.19 12.64 15.65
N GLU A 169 2.99 11.88 14.58
CA GLU A 169 1.71 11.70 13.91
C GLU A 169 1.27 10.24 14.03
N GLY A 170 0.04 9.94 13.64
CA GLY A 170 -0.42 8.56 13.62
C GLY A 170 -1.87 8.48 13.22
N GLY A 171 -2.34 7.26 13.02
CA GLY A 171 -3.68 7.07 12.52
C GLY A 171 -4.11 5.61 12.53
N LEU A 172 -5.20 5.37 11.83
CA LEU A 172 -5.80 4.07 11.66
C LEU A 172 -6.20 3.87 10.19
N ILE A 173 -5.64 2.86 9.56
CA ILE A 173 -5.96 2.41 8.22
C ILE A 173 -6.89 1.21 8.30
N VAL A 174 -7.93 1.17 7.47
CA VAL A 174 -8.89 0.07 7.41
C VAL A 174 -9.05 -0.38 5.95
N PRO A 175 -8.22 -1.32 5.49
CA PRO A 175 -8.32 -1.88 4.15
C PRO A 175 -9.35 -3.01 4.09
N PHE A 176 -10.11 -3.04 3.00
CA PHE A 176 -11.11 -4.04 2.69
C PHE A 176 -10.97 -4.51 1.25
N ALA A 177 -10.96 -5.84 1.03
CA ALA A 177 -10.86 -6.44 -0.29
C ALA A 177 -12.09 -7.29 -0.61
N VAL A 178 -12.46 -7.30 -1.90
CA VAL A 178 -13.56 -8.10 -2.44
C VAL A 178 -13.09 -8.80 -3.71
N ASN A 179 -13.26 -10.11 -3.78
CA ASN A 179 -13.12 -10.88 -5.01
C ASN A 179 -14.42 -10.73 -5.81
N LEU A 180 -14.42 -9.89 -6.85
CA LEU A 180 -15.62 -9.59 -7.65
C LEU A 180 -15.98 -10.74 -8.60
N ALA A 181 -14.99 -11.28 -9.28
CA ALA A 181 -15.12 -12.37 -10.25
C ALA A 181 -13.74 -12.99 -10.49
N ASP A 182 -13.69 -14.02 -11.32
CA ASP A 182 -12.42 -14.56 -11.81
C ASP A 182 -11.56 -13.43 -12.39
N ARG A 183 -10.32 -13.28 -11.88
CA ARG A 183 -9.33 -12.26 -12.27
C ARG A 183 -9.69 -10.80 -11.92
N TRP A 184 -10.80 -10.52 -11.24
CA TRP A 184 -11.20 -9.18 -10.86
C TRP A 184 -11.24 -9.02 -9.34
N GLY A 185 -10.45 -8.08 -8.84
CA GLY A 185 -10.44 -7.67 -7.45
C GLY A 185 -10.90 -6.23 -7.26
N LEU A 186 -11.50 -5.95 -6.11
CA LEU A 186 -11.83 -4.60 -5.64
C LEU A 186 -11.16 -4.40 -4.29
N GLY A 187 -10.37 -3.35 -4.16
CA GLY A 187 -9.83 -2.84 -2.92
C GLY A 187 -10.53 -1.55 -2.52
N LEU A 188 -10.83 -1.40 -1.25
CA LEU A 188 -11.35 -0.19 -0.63
C LEU A 188 -10.51 0.10 0.60
N MET A 189 -10.22 1.36 0.86
CA MET A 189 -9.54 1.76 2.09
C MET A 189 -10.14 3.06 2.62
N THR A 190 -10.25 3.14 3.94
CA THR A 190 -10.42 4.39 4.65
C THR A 190 -9.32 4.50 5.69
N GLU A 191 -8.76 5.69 5.81
CA GLU A 191 -7.71 6.02 6.76
C GLU A 191 -8.07 7.33 7.46
N VAL A 192 -7.79 7.40 8.74
CA VAL A 192 -7.98 8.60 9.55
C VAL A 192 -6.69 8.89 10.26
N ASP A 193 -6.13 10.06 9.99
CA ASP A 193 -4.84 10.49 10.47
C ASP A 193 -4.95 11.68 11.40
N LEU A 194 -4.06 11.75 12.36
CA LEU A 194 -3.82 12.90 13.21
C LEU A 194 -2.51 13.53 12.77
N ILE A 195 -2.61 14.61 12.00
CA ILE A 195 -1.51 15.29 11.30
C ILE A 195 -1.20 16.62 11.97
N GLU A 196 0.07 17.00 12.05
CA GLU A 196 0.50 18.29 12.57
C GLU A 196 -0.10 19.45 11.77
N ASP A 197 -0.61 20.46 12.47
CA ASP A 197 -1.12 21.69 11.84
C ASP A 197 -0.01 22.42 11.10
N ALA A 198 -0.32 23.08 9.99
CA ALA A 198 0.67 23.80 9.17
C ALA A 198 1.45 24.90 9.95
N ASP A 199 0.90 25.42 11.04
CA ASP A 199 1.54 26.39 11.91
C ASP A 199 2.31 25.76 13.11
N GLY A 200 2.31 24.42 13.21
CA GLY A 200 2.94 23.66 14.28
C GLY A 200 2.26 23.79 15.64
N SER A 201 1.06 24.36 15.72
CA SER A 201 0.40 24.66 17.01
C SER A 201 -0.41 23.50 17.59
N GLY A 202 -0.69 22.46 16.80
CA GLY A 202 -1.52 21.33 17.21
C GLY A 202 -1.59 20.24 16.15
N HIS A 203 -2.72 19.54 16.12
CA HIS A 203 -3.00 18.49 15.15
C HIS A 203 -4.45 18.59 14.69
N HIS A 204 -4.68 18.23 13.44
CA HIS A 204 -6.01 18.09 12.85
C HIS A 204 -6.21 16.67 12.33
N LEU A 205 -7.45 16.35 11.99
CA LEU A 205 -7.79 15.08 11.34
C LEU A 205 -7.70 15.21 9.83
N GLU A 206 -7.16 14.18 9.20
CA GLU A 206 -7.19 13.99 7.76
C GLU A 206 -7.83 12.65 7.44
N TRP A 207 -8.60 12.59 6.36
CA TRP A 207 -9.23 11.36 5.86
C TRP A 207 -8.68 11.03 4.48
N VAL A 208 -8.13 9.82 4.36
CA VAL A 208 -7.76 9.25 3.07
C VAL A 208 -8.75 8.14 2.73
N ASN A 209 -9.32 8.19 1.52
CA ASN A 209 -10.21 7.15 1.03
C ASN A 209 -9.78 6.75 -0.36
N THR A 210 -9.70 5.45 -0.61
CA THR A 210 -9.29 4.91 -1.89
C THR A 210 -10.25 3.83 -2.38
N ILE A 211 -10.31 3.68 -3.68
CA ILE A 211 -10.98 2.58 -4.37
C ILE A 211 -10.11 2.14 -5.54
N THR A 212 -9.70 0.88 -5.53
CA THR A 212 -8.89 0.28 -6.59
C THR A 212 -9.61 -0.90 -7.21
N VAL A 213 -9.51 -1.02 -8.52
CA VAL A 213 -9.97 -2.20 -9.27
C VAL A 213 -8.76 -2.82 -9.91
N GLY A 214 -8.46 -4.06 -9.52
CA GLY A 214 -7.39 -4.89 -10.08
C GLY A 214 -7.93 -5.87 -11.11
N TYR A 215 -7.10 -6.18 -12.11
CA TYR A 215 -7.37 -7.20 -13.09
C TYR A 215 -6.12 -7.99 -13.44
N ASP A 216 -6.18 -9.32 -13.35
CA ASP A 216 -5.10 -10.22 -13.73
C ASP A 216 -5.13 -10.47 -15.24
N LEU A 217 -4.26 -9.80 -15.98
CA LEU A 217 -4.10 -9.98 -17.43
C LEU A 217 -3.66 -11.42 -17.78
N THR A 218 -2.74 -11.95 -16.99
CA THR A 218 -2.23 -13.32 -17.06
C THR A 218 -1.91 -13.81 -15.65
N ASP A 219 -1.44 -15.04 -15.49
CA ASP A 219 -1.00 -15.57 -14.19
C ASP A 219 0.24 -14.84 -13.61
N ARG A 220 0.89 -13.95 -14.39
CA ARG A 220 2.06 -13.17 -13.96
C ARG A 220 1.89 -11.67 -14.07
N TRP A 221 0.99 -11.19 -14.91
CA TRP A 221 0.76 -9.77 -15.12
C TRP A 221 -0.59 -9.36 -14.54
N GLY A 222 -0.54 -8.41 -13.64
CA GLY A 222 -1.69 -7.68 -13.13
C GLY A 222 -1.67 -6.22 -13.56
N MET A 223 -2.82 -5.58 -13.53
CA MET A 223 -2.99 -4.13 -13.67
C MET A 223 -4.02 -3.64 -12.67
N TYR A 224 -3.96 -2.36 -12.35
CA TYR A 224 -4.96 -1.72 -11.53
C TYR A 224 -5.28 -0.30 -12.03
N VAL A 225 -6.46 0.16 -11.65
CA VAL A 225 -6.87 1.56 -11.72
C VAL A 225 -7.44 1.93 -10.35
N GLU A 226 -6.97 3.03 -9.80
CA GLU A 226 -7.36 3.50 -8.48
C GLU A 226 -7.79 4.96 -8.54
N PHE A 227 -8.77 5.31 -7.70
CA PHE A 227 -9.08 6.67 -7.31
C PHE A 227 -8.74 6.86 -5.84
N ALA A 228 -7.96 7.90 -5.53
CA ALA A 228 -7.63 8.27 -4.17
C ALA A 228 -8.08 9.70 -3.86
N SER A 229 -8.49 9.91 -2.61
CA SER A 229 -9.04 11.16 -2.11
C SER A 229 -8.53 11.45 -0.71
N THR A 230 -7.94 12.64 -0.50
CA THR A 230 -7.51 13.11 0.81
C THR A 230 -8.23 14.41 1.17
N VAL A 231 -8.86 14.44 2.34
CA VAL A 231 -9.63 15.57 2.87
C VAL A 231 -9.13 15.92 4.26
N SER A 232 -8.59 17.13 4.42
CA SER A 232 -8.12 17.66 5.70
C SER A 232 -9.23 18.43 6.43
N ALA A 233 -9.25 18.32 7.78
CA ALA A 233 -10.07 19.17 8.64
C ALA A 233 -9.41 20.53 8.92
N GLU A 234 -8.17 20.74 8.51
CA GLU A 234 -7.52 22.02 8.65
C GLU A 234 -8.19 23.09 7.77
N PRO A 235 -8.54 24.27 8.32
CA PRO A 235 -9.24 25.29 7.55
C PRO A 235 -8.46 25.72 6.30
N HIS A 236 -9.17 25.86 5.18
CA HIS A 236 -8.62 26.31 3.89
C HIS A 236 -7.69 25.32 3.20
N THR A 237 -7.50 24.11 3.73
CA THR A 237 -6.76 23.05 3.05
C THR A 237 -7.60 22.48 1.90
N PRO A 238 -7.09 22.52 0.65
CA PRO A 238 -7.86 22.05 -0.48
C PRO A 238 -7.88 20.52 -0.55
N TRP A 239 -8.95 19.98 -1.11
CA TRP A 239 -9.09 18.57 -1.39
C TRP A 239 -8.05 18.08 -2.41
N ILE A 240 -7.43 16.93 -2.10
CA ILE A 240 -6.48 16.23 -2.97
C ILE A 240 -7.20 15.02 -3.57
N GLY A 241 -7.20 14.90 -4.88
CA GLY A 241 -7.74 13.75 -5.61
C GLY A 241 -6.78 13.30 -6.69
N THR A 242 -6.54 11.98 -6.81
CA THR A 242 -5.70 11.38 -7.84
C THR A 242 -6.38 10.24 -8.56
N LEU A 243 -5.98 9.98 -9.79
CA LEU A 243 -6.25 8.78 -10.57
C LEU A 243 -4.93 8.05 -10.79
N ASP A 244 -4.85 6.81 -10.33
CA ASP A 244 -3.62 6.06 -10.31
C ASP A 244 -3.77 4.82 -11.20
N ILE A 245 -2.74 4.51 -11.98
CA ILE A 245 -2.73 3.38 -12.91
C ILE A 245 -1.38 2.71 -12.84
N GLY A 246 -1.37 1.38 -12.75
CA GLY A 246 -0.12 0.65 -12.74
C GLY A 246 -0.26 -0.81 -13.10
N PHE A 247 0.90 -1.48 -13.08
CA PHE A 247 1.06 -2.88 -13.43
C PHE A 247 1.93 -3.57 -12.41
N THR A 248 1.68 -4.86 -12.24
CA THR A 248 2.49 -5.79 -11.48
C THR A 248 2.99 -6.91 -12.36
N TYR A 249 4.17 -7.44 -12.06
CA TYR A 249 4.75 -8.59 -12.75
C TYR A 249 5.38 -9.55 -11.74
N ALA A 250 4.79 -10.72 -11.58
CA ALA A 250 5.34 -11.79 -10.76
C ALA A 250 6.54 -12.45 -11.46
N ILE A 251 7.75 -12.20 -10.97
CA ILE A 251 8.97 -12.87 -11.44
C ILE A 251 8.96 -14.31 -10.94
N THR A 252 8.64 -14.49 -9.66
CA THR A 252 8.42 -15.77 -8.97
C THR A 252 7.22 -15.63 -8.05
N GLU A 253 6.85 -16.69 -7.33
CA GLU A 253 5.80 -16.64 -6.28
C GLU A 253 6.16 -15.71 -5.11
N ASP A 254 7.45 -15.42 -4.91
CA ASP A 254 7.98 -14.62 -3.81
C ASP A 254 8.62 -13.30 -4.27
N VAL A 255 8.60 -12.97 -5.58
CA VAL A 255 9.23 -11.75 -6.13
C VAL A 255 8.34 -11.11 -7.17
N GLN A 256 7.98 -9.84 -6.95
CA GLN A 256 7.15 -9.03 -7.85
C GLN A 256 7.86 -7.72 -8.18
N LEU A 257 7.87 -7.36 -9.45
CA LEU A 257 8.12 -5.99 -9.92
C LEU A 257 6.79 -5.27 -10.09
N ASP A 258 6.79 -3.99 -9.88
CA ASP A 258 5.63 -3.15 -10.11
C ASP A 258 6.04 -1.77 -10.62
N GLY A 259 5.09 -1.03 -11.15
CA GLY A 259 5.28 0.34 -11.54
C GLY A 259 3.97 0.97 -12.00
N GLY A 260 3.90 2.27 -11.89
CA GLY A 260 2.70 3.01 -12.20
C GLY A 260 2.91 4.50 -12.30
N VAL A 261 1.81 5.20 -12.40
CA VAL A 261 1.75 6.65 -12.40
C VAL A 261 0.50 7.13 -11.67
N ASN A 262 0.69 8.06 -10.74
CA ASN A 262 -0.40 8.79 -10.10
C ASN A 262 -0.58 10.12 -10.82
N LEU A 263 -1.80 10.45 -11.19
CA LEU A 263 -2.19 11.63 -11.94
C LEU A 263 -3.09 12.51 -11.07
N GLY A 264 -2.69 13.76 -10.85
CA GLY A 264 -3.49 14.72 -10.12
C GLY A 264 -4.80 15.06 -10.83
N LEU A 265 -5.93 14.88 -10.15
CA LEU A 265 -7.25 15.30 -10.62
C LEU A 265 -7.63 16.68 -10.10
N THR A 266 -7.02 17.12 -9.01
CA THR A 266 -7.23 18.41 -8.39
C THR A 266 -5.95 19.23 -8.46
N ARG A 267 -6.08 20.56 -8.34
CA ARG A 267 -4.92 21.46 -8.35
C ARG A 267 -4.02 21.33 -7.11
N ALA A 268 -4.53 20.73 -6.05
CA ALA A 268 -3.78 20.47 -4.84
C ALA A 268 -2.95 19.19 -4.90
N ALA A 269 -3.28 18.28 -5.82
CA ALA A 269 -2.51 17.08 -6.08
C ALA A 269 -1.27 17.40 -6.94
N ASP A 270 -0.21 16.60 -6.79
CA ASP A 270 0.89 16.60 -7.74
C ASP A 270 0.37 16.30 -9.15
N ASP A 271 0.84 16.99 -10.17
CA ASP A 271 0.39 16.77 -11.55
C ASP A 271 0.63 15.34 -12.01
N VAL A 272 1.81 14.80 -11.64
CA VAL A 272 2.25 13.46 -12.07
C VAL A 272 3.27 12.90 -11.10
N ASN A 273 3.11 11.61 -10.76
CA ASN A 273 4.05 10.89 -9.93
C ASN A 273 4.25 9.46 -10.48
N PRO A 274 5.18 9.24 -11.44
CA PRO A 274 5.61 7.92 -11.87
C PRO A 274 6.53 7.26 -10.84
N PHE A 275 6.41 5.94 -10.72
CA PHE A 275 7.23 5.14 -9.82
C PHE A 275 7.47 3.73 -10.36
N VAL A 276 8.48 3.07 -9.81
CA VAL A 276 8.81 1.67 -10.05
C VAL A 276 9.28 1.04 -8.74
N GLY A 277 8.87 -0.18 -8.48
CA GLY A 277 9.17 -0.87 -7.24
C GLY A 277 9.38 -2.36 -7.36
N LEU A 278 9.76 -2.94 -6.25
CA LEU A 278 10.05 -4.35 -6.07
C LEU A 278 9.50 -4.82 -4.73
N SER A 279 8.83 -5.96 -4.73
CA SER A 279 8.41 -6.68 -3.53
C SER A 279 9.05 -8.05 -3.49
N TRP A 280 9.50 -8.47 -2.30
CA TRP A 280 10.17 -9.75 -2.12
C TRP A 280 9.86 -10.33 -0.74
N ARG A 281 9.37 -11.60 -0.73
CA ARG A 281 9.13 -12.40 0.48
C ARG A 281 10.20 -13.49 0.63
N PHE A 282 10.66 -13.77 1.86
CA PHE A 282 11.66 -14.79 2.21
C PHE A 282 11.43 -15.39 3.60
#